data_4ff04c73273d4feb29cede3000595920
#
_entry.id   4ff04c73273d4feb29cede3000595920
#
_cell.length_a   1.000
_cell.length_b   1.000
_cell.length_c   1.000
_cell.angle_alpha   90.00
_cell.angle_beta   90.00
_cell.angle_gamma   90.00
#
_symmetry.space_group_name_H-M   'P 1'
#
loop_
_entity.id
_entity.type
_entity.pdbx_description
1 polymer ?
#
loop_
_entity_poly.entity_id
_entity_poly.type
_entity_poly.pdbx_seq_one_letter_code
_entity_poly.pdbx_strand_id
1 'polypeptide(L)'
;MTAASALIISIRNRTNLATDDARVTDANLLDFINAAIQDVESQKEWPWREKIVNFSITAGTNEYTITDYAADWKTTLSLTIVDPPSVIQRKTWKWTRRLAWDDWESTPAFYTEHAGKLYLYPKPDRALTAQHRYLETVDVLGSTSATVSNPDWFDPIIITKASSYVAQKLRDTELYQMFETQYKQQLKSFADDVSRNYEPITVSTRRDAEF
;
A
#
# COMPACT_ATOMS: atom_id res chain seq x y z
N MET A 1 16.65 3.36 -4.78
CA MET A 1 15.82 2.31 -5.46
C MET A 1 16.78 1.27 -6.03
N THR A 2 16.65 0.04 -5.59
CA THR A 2 17.57 -1.05 -5.92
C THR A 2 17.05 -1.84 -7.12
N ALA A 3 17.92 -2.17 -8.07
CA ALA A 3 17.56 -3.01 -9.21
C ALA A 3 17.35 -4.47 -8.76
N ALA A 4 16.38 -5.16 -9.33
CA ALA A 4 16.11 -6.57 -9.03
C ALA A 4 17.34 -7.47 -9.26
N SER A 5 18.18 -7.14 -10.25
CA SER A 5 19.45 -7.86 -10.50
C SER A 5 20.41 -7.79 -9.32
N ALA A 6 20.48 -6.68 -8.60
CA ALA A 6 21.32 -6.56 -7.40
C ALA A 6 20.77 -7.41 -6.24
N LEU A 7 19.45 -7.48 -6.08
CA LEU A 7 18.80 -8.37 -5.10
C LEU A 7 19.06 -9.84 -5.45
N ILE A 8 18.95 -10.22 -6.72
CA ILE A 8 19.25 -11.57 -7.21
C ILE A 8 20.68 -11.98 -6.85
N ILE A 9 21.67 -11.13 -7.12
CA ILE A 9 23.07 -11.38 -6.76
C ILE A 9 23.20 -11.58 -5.23
N SER A 10 22.56 -10.72 -4.44
CA SER A 10 22.61 -10.80 -2.98
C SER A 10 21.99 -12.10 -2.45
N ILE A 11 20.85 -12.54 -3.03
CA ILE A 11 20.20 -13.81 -2.67
C ILE A 11 21.08 -15.01 -3.03
N ARG A 12 21.69 -15.02 -4.23
CA ARG A 12 22.61 -16.08 -4.66
C ARG A 12 23.81 -16.21 -3.72
N ASN A 13 24.44 -15.08 -3.38
CA ASN A 13 25.56 -15.05 -2.43
C ASN A 13 25.14 -15.57 -1.04
N ARG A 14 23.96 -15.20 -0.57
CA ARG A 14 23.49 -15.59 0.77
C ARG A 14 23.08 -17.06 0.86
N THR A 15 22.60 -17.63 -0.25
CA THR A 15 22.20 -19.04 -0.34
C THR A 15 23.27 -19.93 -0.94
N ASN A 16 24.45 -19.40 -1.22
CA ASN A 16 25.57 -20.09 -1.86
C ASN A 16 25.19 -20.79 -3.17
N LEU A 17 24.35 -20.12 -3.99
CA LEU A 17 23.91 -20.63 -5.28
C LEU A 17 24.83 -20.15 -6.40
N ALA A 18 25.30 -21.07 -7.24
CA ALA A 18 26.00 -20.72 -8.46
C ALA A 18 25.10 -19.94 -9.43
N THR A 19 25.70 -19.09 -10.28
CA THR A 19 24.96 -18.27 -11.24
C THR A 19 24.21 -19.12 -12.28
N ASP A 20 24.75 -20.28 -12.59
CA ASP A 20 24.25 -21.25 -13.57
C ASP A 20 23.47 -22.44 -12.93
N ASP A 21 23.11 -22.35 -11.66
CA ASP A 21 22.36 -23.41 -11.00
C ASP A 21 20.97 -23.57 -11.64
N ALA A 22 20.81 -24.69 -12.37
CA ALA A 22 19.56 -24.99 -13.09
C ALA A 22 18.35 -25.22 -12.17
N ARG A 23 18.55 -25.47 -10.87
CA ARG A 23 17.46 -25.67 -9.91
C ARG A 23 16.75 -24.37 -9.55
N VAL A 24 17.49 -23.24 -9.57
CA VAL A 24 16.99 -21.91 -9.21
C VAL A 24 17.49 -20.88 -10.25
N THR A 25 16.66 -20.64 -11.26
CA THR A 25 16.93 -19.66 -12.32
C THR A 25 16.69 -18.23 -11.84
N ASP A 26 17.17 -17.23 -12.58
CA ASP A 26 16.90 -15.81 -12.30
C ASP A 26 15.41 -15.49 -12.36
N ALA A 27 14.66 -16.15 -13.23
CA ALA A 27 13.19 -16.04 -13.26
C ALA A 27 12.56 -16.50 -11.93
N ASN A 28 13.01 -17.64 -11.40
CA ASN A 28 12.53 -18.10 -10.09
C ASN A 28 12.91 -17.11 -8.97
N LEU A 29 14.11 -16.53 -9.02
CA LEU A 29 14.53 -15.54 -8.03
C LEU A 29 13.69 -14.26 -8.12
N LEU A 30 13.33 -13.82 -9.31
CA LEU A 30 12.43 -12.70 -9.53
C LEU A 30 11.04 -12.97 -8.92
N ASP A 31 10.50 -14.18 -9.14
CA ASP A 31 9.22 -14.59 -8.55
C ASP A 31 9.30 -14.62 -7.01
N PHE A 32 10.42 -15.09 -6.44
CA PHE A 32 10.63 -15.09 -5.00
C PHE A 32 10.78 -13.70 -4.41
N ILE A 33 11.43 -12.77 -5.14
CA ILE A 33 11.50 -11.35 -4.75
C ILE A 33 10.10 -10.75 -4.74
N ASN A 34 9.31 -10.97 -5.79
CA ASN A 34 7.93 -10.48 -5.85
C ASN A 34 7.08 -11.04 -4.70
N ALA A 35 7.18 -12.34 -4.44
CA ALA A 35 6.47 -12.97 -3.32
C ALA A 35 6.94 -12.40 -1.96
N ALA A 36 8.24 -12.16 -1.78
CA ALA A 36 8.79 -11.55 -0.58
C ALA A 36 8.29 -10.12 -0.36
N ILE A 37 8.26 -9.30 -1.43
CA ILE A 37 7.71 -7.94 -1.37
C ILE A 37 6.24 -7.99 -0.95
N GLN A 38 5.42 -8.82 -1.59
CA GLN A 38 4.01 -8.95 -1.26
C GLN A 38 3.79 -9.42 0.18
N ASP A 39 4.59 -10.38 0.65
CA ASP A 39 4.49 -10.90 2.02
C ASP A 39 4.79 -9.80 3.05
N VAL A 40 5.89 -9.07 2.88
CA VAL A 40 6.27 -7.98 3.77
C VAL A 40 5.26 -6.83 3.74
N GLU A 41 4.78 -6.46 2.55
CA GLU A 41 3.80 -5.39 2.37
C GLU A 41 2.41 -5.74 2.91
N SER A 42 2.11 -7.04 3.07
CA SER A 42 0.86 -7.51 3.68
C SER A 42 0.84 -7.39 5.21
N GLN A 43 2.02 -7.28 5.85
CA GLN A 43 2.13 -7.31 7.30
C GLN A 43 1.72 -6.00 7.97
N LYS A 44 1.87 -4.88 7.27
CA LYS A 44 1.61 -3.55 7.82
C LYS A 44 1.31 -2.53 6.72
N GLU A 45 0.60 -1.47 7.07
CA GLU A 45 0.48 -0.26 6.26
C GLU A 45 1.78 0.54 6.39
N TRP A 46 2.60 0.53 5.32
CA TRP A 46 3.90 1.17 5.33
C TRP A 46 3.80 2.63 4.89
N PRO A 47 4.42 3.60 5.62
CA PRO A 47 4.28 5.02 5.31
C PRO A 47 4.76 5.43 3.92
N TRP A 48 5.74 4.73 3.35
CA TRP A 48 6.25 5.04 2.01
C TRP A 48 5.31 4.64 0.87
N ARG A 49 4.26 3.88 1.18
CA ARG A 49 3.18 3.53 0.25
C ARG A 49 2.07 4.56 0.20
N GLU A 50 2.21 5.57 1.02
CA GLU A 50 1.21 6.61 1.07
C GLU A 50 1.40 7.59 -0.08
N LYS A 51 0.30 7.82 -0.81
CA LYS A 51 0.22 8.81 -1.88
C LYS A 51 -0.90 9.79 -1.64
N ILE A 52 -0.72 10.97 -2.20
CA ILE A 52 -1.68 12.04 -2.17
C ILE A 52 -1.94 12.49 -3.61
N VAL A 53 -3.19 12.53 -4.01
CA VAL A 53 -3.62 13.02 -5.31
C VAL A 53 -4.79 14.00 -5.15
N ASN A 54 -4.79 15.05 -5.95
CA ASN A 54 -5.93 15.94 -6.04
C ASN A 54 -6.77 15.57 -7.26
N PHE A 55 -8.08 15.51 -7.09
CA PHE A 55 -9.02 15.29 -8.20
C PHE A 55 -10.17 16.28 -8.15
N SER A 56 -10.77 16.51 -9.31
CA SER A 56 -11.87 17.46 -9.45
C SER A 56 -13.20 16.80 -9.14
N ILE A 57 -13.98 17.44 -8.30
CA ILE A 57 -15.37 17.09 -8.01
C ILE A 57 -16.26 17.98 -8.87
N THR A 58 -17.18 17.37 -9.61
CA THR A 58 -18.13 18.08 -10.49
C THR A 58 -19.48 18.28 -9.79
N ALA A 59 -20.10 19.44 -9.93
CA ALA A 59 -21.44 19.69 -9.40
C ALA A 59 -22.45 18.65 -9.91
N GLY A 60 -23.33 18.18 -9.02
CA GLY A 60 -24.35 17.17 -9.32
C GLY A 60 -23.84 15.74 -9.54
N THR A 61 -22.52 15.51 -9.50
CA THR A 61 -21.92 14.19 -9.66
C THR A 61 -21.48 13.63 -8.31
N ASN A 62 -22.04 12.50 -7.92
CA ASN A 62 -21.72 11.87 -6.63
C ASN A 62 -20.88 10.59 -6.74
N GLU A 63 -20.58 10.11 -7.95
CA GLU A 63 -19.87 8.87 -8.21
C GLU A 63 -18.59 9.14 -9.01
N TYR A 64 -17.46 8.62 -8.53
CA TYR A 64 -16.13 8.78 -9.15
C TYR A 64 -15.43 7.43 -9.19
N THR A 65 -14.90 7.04 -10.35
CA THR A 65 -14.07 5.85 -10.48
C THR A 65 -12.69 6.18 -9.92
N ILE A 66 -12.23 5.45 -8.90
CA ILE A 66 -10.99 5.76 -8.20
C ILE A 66 -9.77 5.59 -9.13
N THR A 67 -9.80 4.58 -9.99
CA THR A 67 -8.69 4.31 -10.92
C THR A 67 -8.51 5.35 -12.02
N ASP A 68 -9.49 6.23 -12.24
CA ASP A 68 -9.37 7.32 -13.24
C ASP A 68 -8.36 8.39 -12.78
N TYR A 69 -8.14 8.53 -11.48
CA TYR A 69 -7.21 9.52 -10.90
C TYR A 69 -6.16 8.92 -9.96
N ALA A 70 -6.31 7.67 -9.55
CA ALA A 70 -5.40 6.91 -8.69
C ALA A 70 -5.32 5.46 -9.18
N ALA A 71 -4.59 5.22 -10.30
CA ALA A 71 -4.54 3.93 -10.97
C ALA A 71 -3.91 2.82 -10.08
N ASP A 72 -3.06 3.19 -9.16
CA ASP A 72 -2.36 2.33 -8.21
C ASP A 72 -3.02 2.27 -6.82
N TRP A 73 -4.26 2.73 -6.70
CA TRP A 73 -5.01 2.74 -5.44
C TRP A 73 -5.24 1.32 -4.89
N LYS A 74 -4.95 1.16 -3.59
CA LYS A 74 -5.22 -0.05 -2.81
C LYS A 74 -6.28 0.20 -1.74
N THR A 75 -6.08 1.24 -0.92
CA THR A 75 -7.00 1.59 0.17
C THR A 75 -6.95 3.08 0.47
N THR A 76 -8.08 3.70 0.75
CA THR A 76 -8.18 5.11 1.11
C THR A 76 -7.87 5.31 2.58
N LEU A 77 -6.99 6.27 2.87
CA LEU A 77 -6.68 6.72 4.22
C LEU A 77 -7.57 7.90 4.64
N SER A 78 -7.68 8.91 3.77
CA SER A 78 -8.55 10.07 4.03
C SER A 78 -8.96 10.76 2.74
N LEU A 79 -10.06 11.50 2.84
CA LEU A 79 -10.57 12.38 1.79
C LEU A 79 -10.87 13.75 2.38
N THR A 80 -10.37 14.80 1.73
CA THR A 80 -10.50 16.19 2.21
C THR A 80 -10.86 17.11 1.06
N ILE A 81 -11.78 18.04 1.25
CA ILE A 81 -11.98 19.14 0.32
C ILE A 81 -10.88 20.16 0.57
N VAL A 82 -10.31 20.70 -0.52
CA VAL A 82 -9.18 21.62 -0.43
C VAL A 82 -9.64 23.04 -0.08
N ASP A 83 -10.76 23.48 -0.68
CA ASP A 83 -11.27 24.85 -0.49
C ASP A 83 -12.81 24.90 -0.46
N PRO A 84 -13.40 25.32 0.66
CA PRO A 84 -12.77 25.49 1.99
C PRO A 84 -12.32 24.14 2.58
N PRO A 85 -11.23 24.11 3.36
CA PRO A 85 -10.71 22.86 3.90
C PRO A 85 -11.73 22.15 4.80
N SER A 86 -12.11 20.93 4.45
CA SER A 86 -13.01 20.11 5.23
C SER A 86 -12.74 18.62 5.04
N VAL A 87 -12.75 17.87 6.13
CA VAL A 87 -12.58 16.41 6.10
C VAL A 87 -13.91 15.75 5.77
N ILE A 88 -13.91 14.90 4.75
CA ILE A 88 -15.07 14.10 4.38
C ILE A 88 -15.01 12.78 5.16
N GLN A 89 -16.03 12.48 5.96
CA GLN A 89 -16.04 11.30 6.83
C GLN A 89 -16.36 10.02 6.06
N ARG A 90 -15.59 8.97 6.29
CA ARG A 90 -15.89 7.65 5.73
C ARG A 90 -17.11 7.03 6.38
N LYS A 91 -18.04 6.50 5.57
CA LYS A 91 -19.20 5.73 6.01
C LYS A 91 -19.20 4.37 5.31
N THR A 92 -19.91 3.41 5.91
CA THR A 92 -20.07 2.08 5.30
C THR A 92 -21.09 2.14 4.15
N TRP A 93 -20.90 1.28 3.12
CA TRP A 93 -21.85 1.15 2.02
C TRP A 93 -23.28 0.87 2.49
N LYS A 94 -23.44 0.08 3.55
CA LYS A 94 -24.74 -0.20 4.15
C LYS A 94 -25.43 1.05 4.70
N TRP A 95 -24.66 2.00 5.23
CA TRP A 95 -25.17 3.27 5.73
C TRP A 95 -25.68 4.15 4.58
N THR A 96 -24.90 4.29 3.51
CA THR A 96 -25.27 5.10 2.35
C THR A 96 -26.49 4.56 1.62
N ARG A 97 -26.68 3.24 1.53
CA ARG A 97 -27.89 2.64 0.94
C ARG A 97 -29.18 2.96 1.68
N ARG A 98 -29.12 3.36 2.96
CA ARG A 98 -30.29 3.77 3.74
C ARG A 98 -30.66 5.23 3.50
N LEU A 99 -29.71 6.02 3.05
CA LEU A 99 -29.99 7.37 2.61
C LEU A 99 -30.61 7.20 1.22
N ALA A 100 -31.89 7.58 1.08
CA ALA A 100 -32.40 7.79 -0.26
C ALA A 100 -31.41 8.76 -0.92
N TRP A 101 -30.89 8.39 -2.09
CA TRP A 101 -30.01 9.26 -2.88
C TRP A 101 -30.86 10.40 -3.44
N ASP A 102 -31.54 11.10 -2.53
CA ASP A 102 -32.37 12.24 -2.85
C ASP A 102 -31.51 13.32 -3.48
N ASP A 103 -32.13 14.15 -4.29
CA ASP A 103 -31.52 15.26 -5.01
C ASP A 103 -30.98 16.38 -4.09
N TRP A 104 -30.62 16.04 -2.85
CA TRP A 104 -30.00 16.97 -1.93
C TRP A 104 -28.57 17.26 -2.35
N GLU A 105 -28.37 18.50 -2.78
CA GLU A 105 -27.09 19.05 -3.19
C GLU A 105 -26.53 19.94 -2.09
N SER A 106 -25.29 19.74 -1.73
CA SER A 106 -24.52 20.55 -0.77
C SER A 106 -23.04 20.19 -0.85
N THR A 107 -22.20 20.84 -0.05
CA THR A 107 -20.81 20.41 0.11
C THR A 107 -20.78 19.01 0.71
N PRO A 108 -20.05 18.04 0.08
CA PRO A 108 -19.97 16.67 0.58
C PRO A 108 -19.38 16.58 1.98
N ALA A 109 -20.09 15.87 2.88
CA ALA A 109 -19.64 15.63 4.25
C ALA A 109 -19.24 14.18 4.51
N PHE A 110 -19.74 13.26 3.68
CA PHE A 110 -19.49 11.83 3.83
C PHE A 110 -19.08 11.21 2.51
N TYR A 111 -18.28 10.14 2.59
CA TYR A 111 -17.98 9.29 1.45
C TYR A 111 -18.09 7.82 1.81
N THR A 112 -18.28 7.01 0.79
CA THR A 112 -18.18 5.56 0.88
C THR A 112 -17.50 5.01 -0.36
N GLU A 113 -16.85 3.87 -0.19
CA GLU A 113 -16.19 3.15 -1.27
C GLU A 113 -16.94 1.86 -1.53
N HIS A 114 -17.20 1.59 -2.80
CA HIS A 114 -17.80 0.33 -3.22
C HIS A 114 -17.43 0.01 -4.66
N ALA A 115 -17.00 -1.23 -4.92
CA ALA A 115 -16.66 -1.72 -6.25
C ALA A 115 -15.68 -0.82 -7.05
N GLY A 116 -14.62 -0.30 -6.41
CA GLY A 116 -13.62 0.57 -7.05
C GLY A 116 -14.10 2.00 -7.32
N LYS A 117 -15.24 2.38 -6.77
CA LYS A 117 -15.82 3.71 -6.90
C LYS A 117 -15.92 4.40 -5.56
N LEU A 118 -15.78 5.72 -5.61
CA LEU A 118 -15.99 6.65 -4.52
C LEU A 118 -17.36 7.30 -4.68
N TYR A 119 -18.18 7.27 -3.65
CA TYR A 119 -19.50 7.91 -3.60
C TYR A 119 -19.48 9.01 -2.58
N LEU A 120 -19.83 10.23 -3.01
CA LEU A 120 -19.90 11.42 -2.16
C LEU A 120 -21.36 11.71 -1.74
N TYR A 121 -21.54 12.15 -0.51
CA TYR A 121 -22.83 12.52 0.01
C TYR A 121 -22.76 13.73 0.97
N PRO A 122 -23.65 14.72 0.81
CA PRO A 122 -24.59 14.97 -0.28
C PRO A 122 -23.92 15.07 -1.66
N LYS A 123 -24.72 15.12 -2.75
CA LYS A 123 -24.18 15.47 -4.06
C LYS A 123 -23.52 16.85 -4.00
N PRO A 124 -22.37 17.06 -4.63
CA PRO A 124 -21.75 18.36 -4.69
C PRO A 124 -22.65 19.40 -5.37
N ASP A 125 -22.87 20.53 -4.71
CA ASP A 125 -23.63 21.67 -5.23
C ASP A 125 -22.83 22.55 -6.20
N ARG A 126 -21.52 22.39 -6.21
CA ARG A 126 -20.55 23.14 -7.04
C ARG A 126 -19.34 22.32 -7.38
N ALA A 127 -18.53 22.82 -8.31
CA ALA A 127 -17.22 22.24 -8.58
C ALA A 127 -16.28 22.49 -7.40
N LEU A 128 -15.59 21.44 -6.97
CA LEU A 128 -14.66 21.44 -5.84
C LEU A 128 -13.40 20.69 -6.22
N THR A 129 -12.32 20.88 -5.45
CA THR A 129 -11.13 20.03 -5.51
C THR A 129 -11.05 19.23 -4.24
N ALA A 130 -10.95 17.90 -4.36
CA ALA A 130 -10.68 17.03 -3.25
C ALA A 130 -9.25 16.50 -3.30
N GLN A 131 -8.66 16.35 -2.13
CA GLN A 131 -7.39 15.67 -1.90
C GLN A 131 -7.69 14.27 -1.36
N HIS A 132 -7.24 13.26 -2.10
CA HIS A 132 -7.36 11.86 -1.74
C HIS A 132 -6.00 11.34 -1.28
N ARG A 133 -5.92 10.90 -0.05
CA ARG A 133 -4.76 10.25 0.56
C ARG A 133 -5.03 8.76 0.63
N TYR A 134 -4.16 7.96 0.05
CA TYR A 134 -4.36 6.52 -0.10
C TYR A 134 -3.05 5.75 -0.03
N LEU A 135 -3.14 4.44 0.19
CA LEU A 135 -2.02 3.52 0.01
C LEU A 135 -2.05 2.98 -1.42
N GLU A 136 -0.89 2.99 -2.07
CA GLU A 136 -0.72 2.40 -3.39
C GLU A 136 -0.62 0.87 -3.34
N THR A 137 -0.93 0.23 -4.45
CA THR A 137 -0.63 -1.19 -4.67
C THR A 137 0.86 -1.39 -4.87
N VAL A 138 1.33 -2.59 -4.57
CA VAL A 138 2.73 -2.96 -4.79
C VAL A 138 2.92 -3.35 -6.25
N ASP A 139 3.90 -2.75 -6.90
CA ASP A 139 4.29 -3.12 -8.26
C ASP A 139 4.93 -4.51 -8.30
N VAL A 140 4.56 -5.30 -9.31
CA VAL A 140 5.21 -6.57 -9.59
C VAL A 140 6.39 -6.32 -10.53
N LEU A 141 7.57 -6.76 -10.14
CA LEU A 141 8.76 -6.68 -10.98
C LEU A 141 8.62 -7.59 -12.20
N GLY A 142 8.53 -7.00 -13.38
CA GLY A 142 8.36 -7.75 -14.63
C GLY A 142 9.69 -8.20 -15.25
N SER A 143 10.84 -7.71 -14.77
CA SER A 143 12.16 -8.05 -15.30
C SER A 143 13.26 -7.86 -14.25
N THR A 144 14.43 -8.45 -14.51
CA THR A 144 15.63 -8.29 -13.66
C THR A 144 16.21 -6.88 -13.69
N SER A 145 15.87 -6.06 -14.67
CA SER A 145 16.25 -4.65 -14.76
C SER A 145 15.25 -3.72 -14.06
N ALA A 146 14.08 -4.20 -13.65
CA ALA A 146 13.12 -3.41 -12.91
C ALA A 146 13.68 -3.00 -11.55
N THR A 147 13.29 -1.82 -11.09
CA THR A 147 13.70 -1.29 -9.78
C THR A 147 12.59 -1.50 -8.76
N VAL A 148 12.98 -1.84 -7.54
CA VAL A 148 12.06 -1.96 -6.41
C VAL A 148 11.68 -0.57 -5.94
N SER A 149 10.40 -0.30 -5.77
CA SER A 149 9.89 1.01 -5.30
C SER A 149 10.06 1.25 -3.80
N ASN A 150 10.44 0.21 -3.04
CA ASN A 150 10.71 0.32 -1.61
C ASN A 150 12.01 1.10 -1.34
N PRO A 151 12.15 1.72 -0.16
CA PRO A 151 13.42 2.31 0.27
C PRO A 151 14.56 1.27 0.33
N ASP A 152 15.78 1.65 -0.05
CA ASP A 152 16.94 0.74 -0.11
C ASP A 152 17.28 0.08 1.23
N TRP A 153 17.01 0.78 2.35
CA TRP A 153 17.19 0.22 3.69
C TRP A 153 16.23 -0.92 4.03
N PHE A 154 15.22 -1.16 3.19
CA PHE A 154 14.27 -2.28 3.31
C PHE A 154 14.73 -3.54 2.56
N ASP A 155 15.70 -3.42 1.66
CA ASP A 155 16.23 -4.54 0.87
C ASP A 155 16.68 -5.76 1.69
N PRO A 156 17.36 -5.60 2.86
CA PRO A 156 17.77 -6.75 3.67
C PRO A 156 16.65 -7.69 4.07
N ILE A 157 15.45 -7.13 4.32
CA ILE A 157 14.29 -7.93 4.72
C ILE A 157 13.72 -8.71 3.53
N ILE A 158 13.67 -8.07 2.35
CA ILE A 158 13.25 -8.70 1.09
C ILE A 158 14.22 -9.84 0.74
N ILE A 159 15.53 -9.57 0.80
CA ILE A 159 16.58 -10.57 0.52
C ILE A 159 16.44 -11.76 1.48
N THR A 160 16.23 -11.52 2.77
CA THR A 160 16.08 -12.59 3.76
C THR A 160 14.87 -13.45 3.48
N LYS A 161 13.73 -12.83 3.19
CA LYS A 161 12.48 -13.55 2.88
C LYS A 161 12.58 -14.31 1.56
N ALA A 162 13.12 -13.69 0.51
CA ALA A 162 13.36 -14.39 -0.76
C ALA A 162 14.35 -15.56 -0.62
N SER A 163 15.37 -15.42 0.24
CA SER A 163 16.30 -16.52 0.55
C SER A 163 15.60 -17.69 1.25
N SER A 164 14.58 -17.44 2.07
CA SER A 164 13.79 -18.54 2.67
C SER A 164 13.02 -19.33 1.61
N TYR A 165 12.47 -18.66 0.58
CA TYR A 165 11.81 -19.35 -0.53
C TYR A 165 12.79 -20.16 -1.39
N VAL A 166 14.01 -19.68 -1.55
CA VAL A 166 15.09 -20.46 -2.20
C VAL A 166 15.38 -21.73 -1.41
N ALA A 167 15.58 -21.61 -0.09
CA ALA A 167 15.85 -22.76 0.79
C ALA A 167 14.69 -23.77 0.74
N GLN A 168 13.45 -23.29 0.73
CA GLN A 168 12.27 -24.13 0.58
C GLN A 168 12.26 -24.89 -0.75
N LYS A 169 12.59 -24.22 -1.85
CA LYS A 169 12.70 -24.86 -3.18
C LYS A 169 13.79 -25.91 -3.22
N LEU A 170 14.91 -25.68 -2.56
CA LEU A 170 16.02 -26.61 -2.45
C LEU A 170 15.75 -27.74 -1.45
N ARG A 171 14.63 -27.71 -0.69
CA ARG A 171 14.27 -28.62 0.39
C ARG A 171 15.28 -28.64 1.53
N ASP A 172 15.98 -27.52 1.76
CA ASP A 172 16.89 -27.33 2.87
C ASP A 172 16.11 -26.76 4.07
N THR A 173 15.69 -27.64 4.96
CA THR A 173 14.85 -27.28 6.10
C THR A 173 15.60 -26.44 7.12
N GLU A 174 16.90 -26.68 7.33
CA GLU A 174 17.71 -25.93 8.31
C GLU A 174 17.89 -24.48 7.84
N LEU A 175 18.27 -24.31 6.59
CA LEU A 175 18.46 -23.02 5.97
C LEU A 175 17.15 -22.23 5.93
N TYR A 176 16.04 -22.91 5.61
CA TYR A 176 14.71 -22.31 5.63
C TYR A 176 14.34 -21.78 7.03
N GLN A 177 14.49 -22.59 8.08
CA GLN A 177 14.19 -22.18 9.45
C GLN A 177 15.06 -21.00 9.91
N MET A 178 16.33 -21.02 9.54
CA MET A 178 17.25 -19.94 9.85
C MET A 178 16.77 -18.61 9.21
N PHE A 179 16.47 -18.61 7.92
CA PHE A 179 16.01 -17.40 7.22
C PHE A 179 14.65 -16.92 7.71
N GLU A 180 13.70 -17.81 7.99
CA GLU A 180 12.40 -17.43 8.55
C GLU A 180 12.54 -16.80 9.95
N THR A 181 13.44 -17.28 10.75
CA THR A 181 13.73 -16.71 12.09
C THR A 181 14.34 -15.30 11.94
N GLN A 182 15.32 -15.15 11.07
CA GLN A 182 15.94 -13.85 10.78
C GLN A 182 14.92 -12.85 10.21
N TYR A 183 14.09 -13.30 9.28
CA TYR A 183 13.02 -12.48 8.70
C TYR A 183 12.07 -11.94 9.77
N LYS A 184 11.58 -12.79 10.66
CA LYS A 184 10.68 -12.38 11.74
C LYS A 184 11.32 -11.37 12.68
N GLN A 185 12.59 -11.55 13.01
CA GLN A 185 13.35 -10.61 13.84
C GLN A 185 13.53 -9.26 13.15
N GLN A 186 13.94 -9.26 11.88
CA GLN A 186 14.09 -8.06 11.07
C GLN A 186 12.76 -7.34 10.94
N LEU A 187 11.68 -8.03 10.57
CA LEU A 187 10.36 -7.44 10.40
C LEU A 187 9.88 -6.75 11.69
N LYS A 188 10.08 -7.39 12.85
CA LYS A 188 9.74 -6.80 14.15
C LYS A 188 10.55 -5.53 14.42
N SER A 189 11.87 -5.58 14.23
CA SER A 189 12.74 -4.41 14.43
C SER A 189 12.33 -3.25 13.52
N PHE A 190 12.07 -3.53 12.25
CA PHE A 190 11.60 -2.53 11.29
C PHE A 190 10.24 -1.95 11.64
N ALA A 191 9.30 -2.79 12.05
CA ALA A 191 7.97 -2.32 12.43
C ALA A 191 8.03 -1.41 13.67
N ASP A 192 8.91 -1.71 14.61
CA ASP A 192 9.14 -0.90 15.81
C ASP A 192 9.80 0.45 15.44
N ASP A 193 10.80 0.46 14.57
CA ASP A 193 11.48 1.67 14.11
C ASP A 193 10.55 2.59 13.31
N VAL A 194 9.76 2.02 12.40
CA VAL A 194 8.74 2.76 11.65
C VAL A 194 7.69 3.35 12.59
N SER A 195 7.25 2.60 13.59
CA SER A 195 6.26 3.09 14.55
C SER A 195 6.77 4.23 15.42
N ARG A 196 8.08 4.30 15.70
CA ARG A 196 8.70 5.40 16.45
C ARG A 196 8.89 6.66 15.61
N ASN A 197 9.22 6.50 14.33
CA ASN A 197 9.61 7.62 13.47
C ASN A 197 8.44 8.17 12.64
N TYR A 198 7.41 7.37 12.43
CA TYR A 198 6.21 7.73 11.69
C TYR A 198 5.00 7.54 12.60
N GLU A 199 4.83 8.44 13.57
CA GLU A 199 3.55 8.54 14.28
C GLU A 199 2.48 8.84 13.24
N PRO A 200 1.41 8.02 13.14
CA PRO A 200 0.27 8.41 12.33
C PRO A 200 -0.19 9.75 12.89
N ILE A 201 -0.32 10.74 12.02
CA ILE A 201 -0.98 12.00 12.36
C ILE A 201 -2.41 11.61 12.72
N THR A 202 -2.62 11.29 13.98
CA THR A 202 -3.96 11.17 14.54
C THR A 202 -4.54 12.55 14.46
N VAL A 203 -5.38 12.77 13.44
CA VAL A 203 -6.28 13.92 13.45
C VAL A 203 -7.13 13.72 14.68
N SER A 204 -6.73 14.35 15.77
CA SER A 204 -7.51 14.47 16.98
C SER A 204 -8.83 15.08 16.58
N THR A 205 -9.85 14.24 16.42
CA THR A 205 -11.22 14.73 16.48
C THR A 205 -11.41 15.20 17.90
N ARG A 206 -11.17 16.48 18.13
CA ARG A 206 -11.60 17.16 19.34
C ARG A 206 -13.11 16.93 19.47
N ARG A 207 -13.46 15.95 20.26
CA ARG A 207 -14.75 15.91 20.93
C ARG A 207 -14.65 16.90 22.10
N ASP A 208 -14.89 18.14 21.82
CA ASP A 208 -15.20 19.15 22.83
C ASP A 208 -16.22 20.08 22.24
N ALA A 209 -17.46 19.73 22.40
CA ALA A 209 -18.56 20.64 22.51
C ALA A 209 -19.69 19.90 23.27
N GLU A 210 -19.52 19.81 24.59
CA GLU A 210 -20.68 19.88 25.47
C GLU A 210 -21.31 21.26 25.29
N PHE A 211 -22.51 21.26 24.76
CA PHE A 211 -23.60 22.19 25.17
C PHE A 211 -24.91 21.55 24.74
#